data_14a64df577c12221da1a9cd2945ec44c
#
_entry.id   14a64df577c12221da1a9cd2945ec44c
#
_cell.length_a   1.000
_cell.length_b   1.000
_cell.length_c   1.000
_cell.angle_alpha   90.00
_cell.angle_beta   90.00
_cell.angle_gamma   90.00
#
_symmetry.space_group_name_H-M   'P 1'
#
loop_
_entity.id
_entity.type
_entity.pdbx_description
1 polymer ?
#
loop_
_entity_poly.entity_id
_entity_poly.type
_entity_poly.pdbx_seq_one_letter_code
_entity_poly.pdbx_strand_id
1 'polypeptide(L)'
;YTMTAKRDATFLDLFIEVTKAITASLDPDEVFNLITRKIPEILGVDAATIRLLDAAGEKLELRAAHGLSEAYLNRGTIDTEQPIFKALAGEPIVIADAPNDERVNYPEATRQEGIRTILVVPIPIRGRINGILRLLSKTPRSYTREEVAFVTALGEQCGIAIENARIFKEQQTQLDYFKAIHEIGRQINATYELDTILDLIVTRLPAVMGLKAATIRLIEENKGRLALKAAHGLSQTYLQRGPLDDELATYYIKEGEPVVIPDARKDIHTLYHAEAEAEGIRSILGVPITVQGEIIGILRLLTEEVRYFSTVDINFAMAVAEQSGIAIQRALDYPKLT
;
A
#
# COMPACT_ATOMS: atom_id res chain seq x y z
N TYR A 1 -32.72 -36.12 -2.70
CA TYR A 1 -31.76 -36.25 -1.55
C TYR A 1 -30.32 -36.47 -2.01
N THR A 2 -30.07 -37.27 -3.05
CA THR A 2 -28.69 -37.65 -3.49
C THR A 2 -27.96 -36.51 -4.24
N MET A 3 -28.65 -35.65 -4.98
CA MET A 3 -28.01 -34.54 -5.73
C MET A 3 -27.60 -33.38 -4.84
N THR A 4 -28.40 -33.02 -3.83
CA THR A 4 -28.11 -31.97 -2.87
C THR A 4 -26.87 -32.35 -2.02
N ALA A 5 -26.86 -33.56 -1.47
CA ALA A 5 -25.74 -34.05 -0.67
C ALA A 5 -24.39 -34.12 -1.44
N LYS A 6 -24.44 -34.46 -2.74
CA LYS A 6 -23.24 -34.45 -3.61
C LYS A 6 -22.71 -33.03 -3.86
N ARG A 7 -23.63 -32.07 -4.02
CA ARG A 7 -23.29 -30.66 -4.22
C ARG A 7 -22.73 -30.02 -2.95
N ASP A 8 -23.34 -30.31 -1.79
CA ASP A 8 -22.85 -29.83 -0.48
C ASP A 8 -21.43 -30.36 -0.20
N ALA A 9 -21.14 -31.62 -0.54
CA ALA A 9 -19.79 -32.18 -0.46
C ALA A 9 -18.80 -31.41 -1.35
N THR A 10 -19.20 -31.07 -2.58
CA THR A 10 -18.34 -30.32 -3.51
C THR A 10 -18.06 -28.87 -3.03
N PHE A 11 -19.04 -28.22 -2.41
CA PHE A 11 -18.84 -26.89 -1.80
C PHE A 11 -17.86 -26.95 -0.63
N LEU A 12 -17.99 -27.97 0.21
CA LEU A 12 -17.09 -28.20 1.34
C LEU A 12 -15.66 -28.51 0.85
N ASP A 13 -15.51 -29.33 -0.18
CA ASP A 13 -14.20 -29.67 -0.74
C ASP A 13 -13.48 -28.43 -1.27
N LEU A 14 -14.16 -27.56 -2.03
CA LEU A 14 -13.56 -26.30 -2.48
C LEU A 14 -13.19 -25.40 -1.31
N PHE A 15 -14.08 -25.25 -0.30
CA PHE A 15 -13.82 -24.43 0.86
C PHE A 15 -12.58 -24.89 1.63
N ILE A 16 -12.41 -26.21 1.78
CA ILE A 16 -11.22 -26.82 2.38
C ILE A 16 -9.97 -26.55 1.51
N GLU A 17 -10.07 -26.70 0.18
CA GLU A 17 -8.96 -26.43 -0.74
C GLU A 17 -8.51 -24.96 -0.66
N VAL A 18 -9.46 -24.02 -0.67
CA VAL A 18 -9.19 -22.58 -0.51
C VAL A 18 -8.56 -22.28 0.84
N THR A 19 -9.10 -22.85 1.95
CA THR A 19 -8.55 -22.66 3.28
C THR A 19 -7.11 -23.19 3.38
N LYS A 20 -6.81 -24.33 2.76
CA LYS A 20 -5.45 -24.87 2.69
C LYS A 20 -4.52 -23.95 1.88
N ALA A 21 -4.99 -23.41 0.75
CA ALA A 21 -4.21 -22.47 -0.05
C ALA A 21 -3.86 -21.20 0.75
N ILE A 22 -4.81 -20.64 1.51
CA ILE A 22 -4.58 -19.46 2.38
C ILE A 22 -3.51 -19.72 3.45
N THR A 23 -3.45 -20.95 3.98
CA THR A 23 -2.45 -21.32 5.00
C THR A 23 -1.11 -21.72 4.42
N ALA A 24 -1.07 -22.16 3.17
CA ALA A 24 0.15 -22.63 2.49
C ALA A 24 0.88 -21.52 1.72
N SER A 25 0.18 -20.47 1.28
CA SER A 25 0.74 -19.38 0.49
C SER A 25 0.45 -18.03 1.15
N LEU A 26 1.43 -17.13 1.02
CA LEU A 26 1.32 -15.74 1.42
C LEU A 26 1.02 -14.82 0.22
N ASP A 27 0.85 -15.40 -0.96
CA ASP A 27 0.41 -14.68 -2.15
C ASP A 27 -1.11 -14.79 -2.31
N PRO A 28 -1.88 -13.72 -2.07
CA PRO A 28 -3.32 -13.75 -2.22
C PRO A 28 -3.77 -14.01 -3.67
N ASP A 29 -2.95 -13.71 -4.67
CA ASP A 29 -3.30 -13.95 -6.08
C ASP A 29 -3.37 -15.45 -6.40
N GLU A 30 -2.65 -16.32 -5.70
CA GLU A 30 -2.82 -17.77 -5.81
C GLU A 30 -4.22 -18.22 -5.39
N VAL A 31 -4.72 -17.65 -4.27
CA VAL A 31 -6.07 -17.92 -3.77
C VAL A 31 -7.12 -17.39 -4.75
N PHE A 32 -6.95 -16.19 -5.29
CA PHE A 32 -7.87 -15.59 -6.25
C PHE A 32 -7.95 -16.41 -7.54
N ASN A 33 -6.81 -16.87 -8.06
CA ASN A 33 -6.75 -17.70 -9.25
C ASN A 33 -7.39 -19.09 -9.01
N LEU A 34 -7.21 -19.65 -7.81
CA LEU A 34 -7.87 -20.91 -7.44
C LEU A 34 -9.40 -20.74 -7.44
N ILE A 35 -9.90 -19.69 -6.75
CA ILE A 35 -11.33 -19.41 -6.64
C ILE A 35 -11.94 -19.13 -8.01
N THR A 36 -11.37 -18.21 -8.80
CA THR A 36 -11.92 -17.82 -10.10
C THR A 36 -11.96 -18.98 -11.10
N ARG A 37 -11.03 -19.94 -11.02
CA ARG A 37 -11.00 -21.13 -11.85
C ARG A 37 -11.99 -22.20 -11.40
N LYS A 38 -12.10 -22.45 -10.08
CA LYS A 38 -12.87 -23.58 -9.54
C LYS A 38 -14.37 -23.28 -9.38
N ILE A 39 -14.74 -22.04 -9.01
CA ILE A 39 -16.15 -21.68 -8.83
C ILE A 39 -16.99 -21.92 -10.10
N PRO A 40 -16.56 -21.52 -11.31
CA PRO A 40 -17.31 -21.78 -12.52
C PRO A 40 -17.64 -23.25 -12.73
N GLU A 41 -16.66 -24.13 -12.51
CA GLU A 41 -16.86 -25.59 -12.65
C GLU A 41 -17.89 -26.13 -11.67
N ILE A 42 -17.84 -25.68 -10.41
CA ILE A 42 -18.69 -26.20 -9.33
C ILE A 42 -20.12 -25.69 -9.41
N LEU A 43 -20.30 -24.42 -9.72
CA LEU A 43 -21.61 -23.78 -9.82
C LEU A 43 -22.22 -23.89 -11.22
N GLY A 44 -21.46 -24.34 -12.23
CA GLY A 44 -21.91 -24.39 -13.62
C GLY A 44 -22.20 -23.00 -14.17
N VAL A 45 -21.33 -22.03 -13.86
CA VAL A 45 -21.31 -20.71 -14.49
C VAL A 45 -20.15 -20.61 -15.46
N ASP A 46 -20.10 -19.59 -16.31
CA ASP A 46 -19.14 -19.55 -17.42
C ASP A 46 -17.85 -18.83 -17.02
N ALA A 47 -17.93 -17.89 -16.09
CA ALA A 47 -16.78 -17.06 -15.74
C ALA A 47 -16.83 -16.53 -14.32
N ALA A 48 -15.65 -16.13 -13.80
CA ALA A 48 -15.49 -15.44 -12.54
C ALA A 48 -14.41 -14.37 -12.62
N THR A 49 -14.57 -13.28 -11.85
CA THR A 49 -13.56 -12.23 -11.69
C THR A 49 -13.47 -11.76 -10.25
N ILE A 50 -12.26 -11.43 -9.83
CA ILE A 50 -11.98 -10.74 -8.56
C ILE A 50 -11.37 -9.39 -8.88
N ARG A 51 -11.95 -8.34 -8.29
CA ARG A 51 -11.43 -6.97 -8.35
C ARG A 51 -11.30 -6.40 -6.94
N LEU A 52 -10.23 -5.66 -6.71
CA LEU A 52 -9.96 -5.00 -5.44
C LEU A 52 -9.85 -3.49 -5.65
N LEU A 53 -10.25 -2.72 -4.64
CA LEU A 53 -10.03 -1.29 -4.63
C LEU A 53 -8.51 -1.00 -4.59
N ASP A 54 -8.09 0.00 -5.33
CA ASP A 54 -6.74 0.54 -5.29
C ASP A 54 -6.42 1.15 -3.90
N ALA A 55 -5.17 1.55 -3.69
CA ALA A 55 -4.73 2.13 -2.43
C ALA A 55 -5.47 3.42 -2.05
N ALA A 56 -6.00 4.16 -3.03
CA ALA A 56 -6.81 5.36 -2.82
C ALA A 56 -8.29 5.03 -2.50
N GLY A 57 -8.71 3.78 -2.72
CA GLY A 57 -10.11 3.35 -2.57
C GLY A 57 -11.05 3.87 -3.66
N GLU A 58 -10.50 4.27 -4.80
CA GLU A 58 -11.24 4.95 -5.88
C GLU A 58 -11.56 4.04 -7.05
N LYS A 59 -10.69 3.07 -7.37
CA LYS A 59 -10.82 2.23 -8.56
C LYS A 59 -10.74 0.75 -8.22
N LEU A 60 -11.53 -0.06 -8.93
CA LEU A 60 -11.52 -1.51 -8.85
C LEU A 60 -10.55 -2.12 -9.87
N GLU A 61 -9.37 -2.49 -9.42
CA GLU A 61 -8.36 -3.16 -10.22
C GLU A 61 -8.64 -4.66 -10.36
N LEU A 62 -8.45 -5.19 -11.57
CA LEU A 62 -8.59 -6.62 -11.82
C LEU A 62 -7.41 -7.38 -11.20
N ARG A 63 -7.71 -8.37 -10.34
CA ARG A 63 -6.70 -9.23 -9.72
C ARG A 63 -6.69 -10.64 -10.28
N ALA A 64 -7.87 -11.20 -10.57
CA ALA A 64 -7.99 -12.50 -11.21
C ALA A 64 -9.23 -12.56 -12.09
N ALA A 65 -9.15 -13.34 -13.16
CA ALA A 65 -10.27 -13.61 -14.07
C ALA A 65 -10.13 -15.01 -14.69
N HIS A 66 -11.27 -15.64 -14.93
CA HIS A 66 -11.36 -16.90 -15.67
C HIS A 66 -12.62 -16.91 -16.52
N GLY A 67 -12.55 -17.47 -17.75
CA GLY A 67 -13.68 -17.71 -18.64
C GLY A 67 -14.19 -16.48 -19.42
N LEU A 68 -13.45 -15.36 -19.44
CA LEU A 68 -13.79 -14.13 -20.17
C LEU A 68 -12.76 -13.78 -21.23
N SER A 69 -13.21 -13.13 -22.31
CA SER A 69 -12.32 -12.61 -23.34
C SER A 69 -11.55 -11.36 -22.87
N GLU A 70 -10.37 -11.12 -23.44
CA GLU A 70 -9.59 -9.90 -23.19
C GLU A 70 -10.37 -8.64 -23.58
N ALA A 71 -11.16 -8.69 -24.65
CA ALA A 71 -12.01 -7.59 -25.07
C ALA A 71 -13.03 -7.21 -23.98
N TYR A 72 -13.64 -8.19 -23.33
CA TYR A 72 -14.57 -7.95 -22.23
C TYR A 72 -13.86 -7.45 -20.95
N LEU A 73 -12.68 -7.96 -20.65
CA LEU A 73 -11.90 -7.52 -19.50
C LEU A 73 -11.43 -6.06 -19.64
N ASN A 74 -11.11 -5.63 -20.86
CA ASN A 74 -10.61 -4.27 -21.17
C ASN A 74 -11.69 -3.28 -21.63
N ARG A 75 -12.99 -3.60 -21.47
CA ARG A 75 -14.13 -2.77 -21.95
C ARG A 75 -14.27 -1.40 -21.28
N GLY A 76 -13.54 -1.16 -20.20
CA GLY A 76 -13.63 0.06 -19.40
C GLY A 76 -13.80 -0.21 -17.92
N THR A 77 -13.96 0.86 -17.12
CA THR A 77 -14.11 0.76 -15.67
C THR A 77 -15.55 0.36 -15.30
N ILE A 78 -15.68 -0.45 -14.26
CA ILE A 78 -16.98 -0.87 -13.71
C ILE A 78 -17.31 -0.15 -12.39
N ASP A 79 -16.47 0.76 -11.96
CA ASP A 79 -16.52 1.40 -10.64
C ASP A 79 -17.82 2.20 -10.43
N THR A 80 -18.42 2.66 -11.52
CA THR A 80 -19.66 3.46 -11.53
C THR A 80 -20.94 2.63 -11.70
N GLU A 81 -20.86 1.30 -11.81
CA GLU A 81 -22.04 0.44 -11.90
C GLU A 81 -22.77 0.38 -10.54
N GLN A 82 -24.10 0.60 -10.54
CA GLN A 82 -24.92 0.54 -9.29
C GLN A 82 -24.79 -0.76 -8.50
N PRO A 83 -24.72 -1.96 -9.13
CA PRO A 83 -24.49 -3.21 -8.40
C PRO A 83 -23.17 -3.24 -7.66
N ILE A 84 -22.16 -2.54 -8.18
CA ILE A 84 -20.86 -2.42 -7.53
C ILE A 84 -20.99 -1.60 -6.25
N PHE A 85 -21.66 -0.45 -6.28
CA PHE A 85 -21.88 0.36 -5.08
C PHE A 85 -22.60 -0.40 -3.97
N LYS A 86 -23.64 -1.20 -4.31
CA LYS A 86 -24.34 -2.02 -3.32
C LYS A 86 -23.48 -3.15 -2.77
N ALA A 87 -22.71 -3.81 -3.65
CA ALA A 87 -21.74 -4.82 -3.20
C ALA A 87 -20.66 -4.20 -2.30
N LEU A 88 -20.19 -3.00 -2.62
CA LEU A 88 -19.27 -2.25 -1.75
C LEU A 88 -19.92 -1.77 -0.44
N ALA A 89 -21.26 -1.70 -0.39
CA ALA A 89 -22.01 -1.52 0.86
C ALA A 89 -22.22 -2.82 1.66
N GLY A 90 -21.73 -3.97 1.15
CA GLY A 90 -21.78 -5.26 1.83
C GLY A 90 -22.93 -6.17 1.42
N GLU A 91 -23.72 -5.82 0.40
CA GLU A 91 -24.88 -6.60 -0.05
C GLU A 91 -24.57 -7.40 -1.31
N PRO A 92 -24.78 -8.74 -1.32
CA PRO A 92 -24.74 -9.54 -2.54
C PRO A 92 -25.85 -9.13 -3.50
N ILE A 93 -25.55 -9.07 -4.81
CA ILE A 93 -26.48 -8.63 -5.84
C ILE A 93 -26.53 -9.60 -7.01
N VAL A 94 -27.73 -9.95 -7.43
CA VAL A 94 -27.98 -10.71 -8.65
C VAL A 94 -28.56 -9.79 -9.72
N ILE A 95 -27.96 -9.79 -10.92
CA ILE A 95 -28.45 -9.15 -12.13
C ILE A 95 -28.96 -10.28 -13.03
N ALA A 96 -30.27 -10.40 -13.18
CA ALA A 96 -30.90 -11.53 -13.87
C ALA A 96 -30.82 -11.44 -15.41
N ASP A 97 -30.81 -10.23 -15.96
CA ASP A 97 -30.71 -9.95 -17.41
C ASP A 97 -29.71 -8.82 -17.67
N ALA A 98 -28.44 -9.15 -17.57
CA ALA A 98 -27.33 -8.16 -17.61
C ALA A 98 -27.30 -7.31 -18.89
N PRO A 99 -27.60 -7.82 -20.10
CA PRO A 99 -27.59 -7.00 -21.31
C PRO A 99 -28.69 -5.92 -21.37
N ASN A 100 -29.78 -6.10 -20.61
CA ASN A 100 -30.92 -5.18 -20.59
C ASN A 100 -31.11 -4.47 -19.25
N ASP A 101 -30.21 -4.69 -18.30
CA ASP A 101 -30.26 -4.04 -16.99
C ASP A 101 -29.59 -2.66 -17.06
N GLU A 102 -30.33 -1.60 -16.77
CA GLU A 102 -29.87 -0.20 -16.81
C GLU A 102 -28.72 0.09 -15.85
N ARG A 103 -28.47 -0.82 -14.89
CA ARG A 103 -27.39 -0.70 -13.91
C ARG A 103 -26.05 -1.16 -14.46
N VAL A 104 -25.99 -1.75 -15.65
CA VAL A 104 -24.76 -2.24 -16.31
C VAL A 104 -24.25 -1.21 -17.30
N ASN A 105 -23.05 -0.69 -17.11
CA ASN A 105 -22.50 0.40 -17.93
C ASN A 105 -22.13 -0.01 -19.36
N TYR A 106 -21.85 -1.29 -19.61
CA TYR A 106 -21.37 -1.78 -20.90
C TYR A 106 -22.28 -2.88 -21.45
N PRO A 107 -23.57 -2.57 -21.76
CA PRO A 107 -24.54 -3.59 -22.20
C PRO A 107 -24.15 -4.24 -23.53
N GLU A 108 -23.51 -3.49 -24.44
CA GLU A 108 -23.09 -4.04 -25.73
C GLU A 108 -21.93 -5.02 -25.59
N ALA A 109 -20.90 -4.70 -24.82
CA ALA A 109 -19.83 -5.63 -24.52
C ALA A 109 -20.35 -6.88 -23.78
N THR A 110 -21.34 -6.72 -22.90
CA THR A 110 -22.01 -7.79 -22.18
C THR A 110 -22.78 -8.73 -23.14
N ARG A 111 -23.45 -8.18 -24.18
CA ARG A 111 -24.10 -8.95 -25.25
C ARG A 111 -23.10 -9.71 -26.11
N GLN A 112 -22.02 -9.03 -26.52
CA GLN A 112 -20.96 -9.64 -27.35
C GLN A 112 -20.25 -10.79 -26.63
N GLU A 113 -20.00 -10.67 -25.34
CA GLU A 113 -19.45 -11.73 -24.50
C GLU A 113 -20.47 -12.86 -24.24
N GLY A 114 -21.75 -12.59 -24.48
CA GLY A 114 -22.84 -13.54 -24.28
C GLY A 114 -23.34 -13.63 -22.84
N ILE A 115 -22.93 -12.72 -21.95
CA ILE A 115 -23.29 -12.77 -20.55
C ILE A 115 -24.77 -12.41 -20.37
N ARG A 116 -25.50 -13.23 -19.58
CA ARG A 116 -26.93 -13.06 -19.24
C ARG A 116 -27.15 -12.74 -17.79
N THR A 117 -26.48 -13.44 -16.88
CA THR A 117 -26.70 -13.28 -15.45
C THR A 117 -25.37 -12.98 -14.77
N ILE A 118 -25.38 -12.07 -13.78
CA ILE A 118 -24.20 -11.73 -12.97
C ILE A 118 -24.59 -11.80 -11.50
N LEU A 119 -23.79 -12.50 -10.69
CA LEU A 119 -23.81 -12.42 -9.23
C LEU A 119 -22.59 -11.61 -8.81
N VAL A 120 -22.79 -10.61 -7.97
CA VAL A 120 -21.73 -9.78 -7.37
C VAL A 120 -21.76 -9.99 -5.85
N VAL A 121 -20.65 -10.37 -5.25
CA VAL A 121 -20.51 -10.47 -3.79
C VAL A 121 -19.35 -9.61 -3.29
N PRO A 122 -19.46 -9.06 -2.06
CA PRO A 122 -18.40 -8.26 -1.47
C PRO A 122 -17.21 -9.10 -1.03
N ILE A 123 -16.03 -8.48 -1.02
CA ILE A 123 -14.80 -9.00 -0.39
C ILE A 123 -14.48 -8.10 0.80
N PRO A 124 -14.82 -8.51 2.03
CA PRO A 124 -14.54 -7.73 3.24
C PRO A 124 -13.09 -7.94 3.72
N ILE A 125 -12.43 -6.86 4.13
CA ILE A 125 -11.15 -6.89 4.84
C ILE A 125 -11.32 -6.04 6.11
N ARG A 126 -11.15 -6.62 7.30
CA ARG A 126 -11.32 -5.93 8.60
C ARG A 126 -12.65 -5.16 8.72
N GLY A 127 -13.74 -5.75 8.24
CA GLY A 127 -15.07 -5.14 8.32
C GLY A 127 -15.34 -4.00 7.33
N ARG A 128 -14.38 -3.71 6.43
CA ARG A 128 -14.57 -2.78 5.29
C ARG A 128 -14.57 -3.59 4.00
N ILE A 129 -15.41 -3.20 3.06
CA ILE A 129 -15.43 -3.84 1.76
C ILE A 129 -14.33 -3.21 0.91
N ASN A 130 -13.38 -4.05 0.47
CA ASN A 130 -12.23 -3.64 -0.32
C ASN A 130 -12.21 -4.26 -1.71
N GLY A 131 -13.28 -4.94 -2.10
CA GLY A 131 -13.36 -5.53 -3.42
C GLY A 131 -14.64 -6.30 -3.65
N ILE A 132 -14.71 -6.95 -4.79
CA ILE A 132 -15.84 -7.75 -5.24
C ILE A 132 -15.37 -9.03 -5.94
N LEU A 133 -16.14 -10.09 -5.75
CA LEU A 133 -16.10 -11.31 -6.54
C LEU A 133 -17.35 -11.32 -7.43
N ARG A 134 -17.20 -11.49 -8.75
CA ARG A 134 -18.30 -11.58 -9.71
C ARG A 134 -18.30 -12.97 -10.34
N LEU A 135 -19.49 -13.55 -10.44
CA LEU A 135 -19.77 -14.73 -11.25
C LEU A 135 -20.64 -14.35 -12.42
N LEU A 136 -20.29 -14.82 -13.61
CA LEU A 136 -20.98 -14.46 -14.85
C LEU A 136 -21.43 -15.73 -15.57
N SER A 137 -22.70 -15.74 -16.01
CA SER A 137 -23.28 -16.85 -16.75
C SER A 137 -23.78 -16.42 -18.12
N LYS A 138 -23.52 -17.23 -19.15
CA LYS A 138 -24.01 -17.02 -20.51
C LYS A 138 -25.44 -17.52 -20.68
N THR A 139 -25.98 -18.20 -19.70
CA THR A 139 -27.37 -18.62 -19.65
C THR A 139 -28.13 -17.89 -18.57
N PRO A 140 -29.46 -17.61 -18.73
CA PRO A 140 -30.28 -17.09 -17.64
C PRO A 140 -30.24 -18.04 -16.45
N ARG A 141 -29.94 -17.51 -15.26
CA ARG A 141 -29.75 -18.31 -14.04
C ARG A 141 -30.36 -17.62 -12.82
N SER A 142 -30.99 -18.42 -11.97
CA SER A 142 -31.34 -18.03 -10.61
C SER A 142 -30.34 -18.65 -9.62
N TYR A 143 -29.91 -17.89 -8.66
CA TYR A 143 -29.05 -18.37 -7.58
C TYR A 143 -29.89 -18.71 -6.35
N THR A 144 -29.65 -19.87 -5.74
CA THR A 144 -30.27 -20.23 -4.47
C THR A 144 -29.60 -19.43 -3.32
N ARG A 145 -30.27 -19.41 -2.16
CA ARG A 145 -29.68 -18.74 -0.98
C ARG A 145 -28.38 -19.41 -0.54
N GLU A 146 -28.29 -20.72 -0.66
CA GLU A 146 -27.13 -21.51 -0.32
C GLU A 146 -25.95 -21.19 -1.27
N GLU A 147 -26.22 -21.01 -2.57
CA GLU A 147 -25.20 -20.63 -3.56
C GLU A 147 -24.68 -19.22 -3.27
N VAL A 148 -25.55 -18.27 -3.02
CA VAL A 148 -25.15 -16.89 -2.66
C VAL A 148 -24.32 -16.89 -1.37
N ALA A 149 -24.77 -17.63 -0.35
CA ALA A 149 -24.03 -17.75 0.92
C ALA A 149 -22.66 -18.38 0.74
N PHE A 150 -22.56 -19.43 -0.08
CA PHE A 150 -21.30 -20.09 -0.40
C PHE A 150 -20.31 -19.14 -1.10
N VAL A 151 -20.77 -18.42 -2.14
CA VAL A 151 -19.94 -17.46 -2.87
C VAL A 151 -19.52 -16.30 -1.98
N THR A 152 -20.42 -15.84 -1.09
CA THR A 152 -20.09 -14.80 -0.10
C THR A 152 -19.00 -15.28 0.87
N ALA A 153 -19.10 -16.52 1.37
CA ALA A 153 -18.05 -17.11 2.21
C ALA A 153 -16.71 -17.21 1.50
N LEU A 154 -16.69 -17.48 0.19
CA LEU A 154 -15.45 -17.43 -0.60
C LEU A 154 -14.91 -16.01 -0.78
N GLY A 155 -15.77 -15.00 -0.87
CA GLY A 155 -15.38 -13.59 -0.81
C GLY A 155 -14.70 -13.22 0.52
N GLU A 156 -15.22 -13.75 1.64
CA GLU A 156 -14.59 -13.61 2.97
C GLU A 156 -13.22 -14.28 3.02
N GLN A 157 -13.07 -15.47 2.42
CA GLN A 157 -11.77 -16.15 2.32
C GLN A 157 -10.74 -15.35 1.52
N CYS A 158 -11.16 -14.66 0.44
CA CYS A 158 -10.29 -13.71 -0.26
C CYS A 158 -9.79 -12.60 0.67
N GLY A 159 -10.69 -12.04 1.49
CA GLY A 159 -10.33 -11.01 2.47
C GLY A 159 -9.31 -11.51 3.50
N ILE A 160 -9.46 -12.74 3.99
CA ILE A 160 -8.52 -13.38 4.91
C ILE A 160 -7.15 -13.59 4.26
N ALA A 161 -7.11 -14.02 3.00
CA ALA A 161 -5.85 -14.19 2.25
C ALA A 161 -5.08 -12.88 2.14
N ILE A 162 -5.76 -11.79 1.77
CA ILE A 162 -5.18 -10.45 1.66
C ILE A 162 -4.62 -9.99 3.01
N GLU A 163 -5.40 -10.17 4.07
CA GLU A 163 -5.00 -9.74 5.41
C GLU A 163 -3.79 -10.51 5.93
N ASN A 164 -3.75 -11.83 5.73
CA ASN A 164 -2.60 -12.66 6.11
C ASN A 164 -1.33 -12.21 5.38
N ALA A 165 -1.41 -11.98 4.06
CA ALA A 165 -0.27 -11.50 3.27
C ALA A 165 0.22 -10.13 3.75
N ARG A 166 -0.72 -9.21 4.08
CA ARG A 166 -0.41 -7.88 4.61
C ARG A 166 0.30 -7.96 5.97
N ILE A 167 -0.26 -8.74 6.91
CA ILE A 167 0.32 -8.92 8.26
C ILE A 167 1.72 -9.50 8.15
N PHE A 168 1.91 -10.52 7.32
CA PHE A 168 3.22 -11.13 7.13
C PHE A 168 4.24 -10.13 6.58
N LYS A 169 3.85 -9.35 5.57
CA LYS A 169 4.71 -8.31 4.98
C LYS A 169 5.08 -7.25 6.01
N GLU A 170 4.13 -6.82 6.83
CA GLU A 170 4.39 -5.86 7.92
C GLU A 170 5.37 -6.42 8.94
N GLN A 171 5.19 -7.67 9.39
CA GLN A 171 6.10 -8.34 10.31
C GLN A 171 7.52 -8.48 9.72
N GLN A 172 7.62 -8.85 8.45
CA GLN A 172 8.91 -8.97 7.77
C GLN A 172 9.61 -7.61 7.70
N THR A 173 8.88 -6.56 7.35
CA THR A 173 9.41 -5.18 7.32
C THR A 173 9.89 -4.74 8.71
N GLN A 174 9.14 -5.05 9.77
CA GLN A 174 9.56 -4.74 11.15
C GLN A 174 10.85 -5.44 11.54
N LEU A 175 11.00 -6.73 11.18
CA LEU A 175 12.22 -7.49 11.44
C LEU A 175 13.43 -6.91 10.67
N ASP A 176 13.24 -6.52 9.42
CA ASP A 176 14.30 -5.95 8.61
C ASP A 176 14.71 -4.56 9.14
N TYR A 177 13.75 -3.74 9.56
CA TYR A 177 14.01 -2.45 10.21
C TYR A 177 14.75 -2.63 11.55
N PHE A 178 14.35 -3.60 12.36
CA PHE A 178 15.04 -3.89 13.61
C PHE A 178 16.52 -4.27 13.39
N LYS A 179 16.79 -5.14 12.41
CA LYS A 179 18.16 -5.50 12.03
C LYS A 179 18.95 -4.28 11.55
N ALA A 180 18.29 -3.43 10.73
CA ALA A 180 18.93 -2.22 10.20
C ALA A 180 19.26 -1.19 11.30
N ILE A 181 18.37 -0.99 12.29
CA ILE A 181 18.66 -0.11 13.44
C ILE A 181 19.93 -0.57 14.16
N HIS A 182 20.05 -1.88 14.45
CA HIS A 182 21.23 -2.40 15.12
C HIS A 182 22.51 -2.23 14.28
N GLU A 183 22.45 -2.50 12.98
CA GLU A 183 23.60 -2.38 12.11
C GLU A 183 24.04 -0.92 11.92
N ILE A 184 23.10 -0.01 11.65
CA ILE A 184 23.35 1.43 11.55
C ILE A 184 23.91 1.94 12.88
N GLY A 185 23.29 1.62 14.01
CA GLY A 185 23.75 2.00 15.34
C GLY A 185 25.16 1.53 15.64
N ARG A 186 25.52 0.30 15.29
CA ARG A 186 26.87 -0.22 15.43
C ARG A 186 27.88 0.55 14.59
N GLN A 187 27.53 0.89 13.33
CA GLN A 187 28.43 1.59 12.41
C GLN A 187 28.65 3.05 12.83
N ILE A 188 27.59 3.79 13.17
CA ILE A 188 27.71 5.19 13.62
C ILE A 188 28.43 5.32 14.97
N ASN A 189 28.33 4.28 15.82
CA ASN A 189 29.05 4.27 17.09
C ASN A 189 30.54 3.88 16.98
N ALA A 190 30.97 3.35 15.84
CA ALA A 190 32.37 2.96 15.59
C ALA A 190 33.25 4.14 15.20
N THR A 191 32.71 5.33 14.94
CA THR A 191 33.47 6.50 14.50
C THR A 191 33.07 7.76 15.29
N TYR A 192 33.98 8.74 15.33
CA TYR A 192 33.78 10.09 15.84
C TYR A 192 33.80 11.13 14.72
N GLU A 193 33.99 10.72 13.47
CA GLU A 193 34.01 11.62 12.32
C GLU A 193 32.59 11.98 11.90
N LEU A 194 32.22 13.26 12.07
CA LEU A 194 30.87 13.75 11.78
C LEU A 194 30.42 13.43 10.34
N ASP A 195 31.27 13.75 9.37
CA ASP A 195 30.96 13.54 7.94
C ASP A 195 30.71 12.05 7.65
N THR A 196 31.51 11.16 8.21
CA THR A 196 31.32 9.71 8.09
C THR A 196 29.98 9.25 8.67
N ILE A 197 29.58 9.77 9.85
CA ILE A 197 28.27 9.47 10.47
C ILE A 197 27.13 9.95 9.58
N LEU A 198 27.20 11.19 9.11
CA LEU A 198 26.17 11.80 8.29
C LEU A 198 26.00 11.07 6.94
N ASP A 199 27.09 10.78 6.24
CA ASP A 199 27.09 10.06 4.97
C ASP A 199 26.52 8.63 5.13
N LEU A 200 26.86 7.96 6.20
CA LEU A 200 26.33 6.63 6.49
C LEU A 200 24.81 6.66 6.64
N ILE A 201 24.27 7.64 7.35
CA ILE A 201 22.83 7.75 7.59
C ILE A 201 22.09 8.03 6.27
N VAL A 202 22.56 9.05 5.49
CA VAL A 202 21.86 9.43 4.25
C VAL A 202 21.96 8.38 3.14
N THR A 203 22.93 7.47 3.20
CA THR A 203 23.07 6.37 2.24
C THR A 203 22.34 5.11 2.67
N ARG A 204 22.37 4.75 3.96
CA ARG A 204 21.78 3.51 4.47
C ARG A 204 20.27 3.55 4.57
N LEU A 205 19.70 4.66 5.04
CA LEU A 205 18.23 4.77 5.19
C LEU A 205 17.48 4.61 3.87
N PRO A 206 17.82 5.33 2.78
CA PRO A 206 17.19 5.09 1.51
C PRO A 206 17.30 3.65 1.03
N ALA A 207 18.47 3.03 1.18
CA ALA A 207 18.68 1.65 0.75
C ALA A 207 17.79 0.66 1.53
N VAL A 208 17.66 0.83 2.85
CA VAL A 208 16.84 -0.06 3.70
C VAL A 208 15.34 0.15 3.46
N MET A 209 14.90 1.39 3.29
CA MET A 209 13.49 1.74 3.13
C MET A 209 13.00 1.70 1.68
N GLY A 210 13.89 1.46 0.70
CA GLY A 210 13.55 1.52 -0.72
C GLY A 210 13.15 2.93 -1.16
N LEU A 211 13.94 3.95 -0.79
CA LEU A 211 13.69 5.35 -1.10
C LEU A 211 14.70 5.88 -2.11
N LYS A 212 14.36 6.98 -2.80
CA LYS A 212 15.26 7.66 -3.74
C LYS A 212 16.42 8.34 -3.02
N ALA A 213 16.12 9.07 -1.95
CA ALA A 213 17.06 10.04 -1.40
C ALA A 213 16.87 10.31 0.09
N ALA A 214 17.91 10.85 0.71
CA ALA A 214 17.85 11.42 2.06
C ALA A 214 18.69 12.68 2.18
N THR A 215 18.29 13.57 3.11
CA THR A 215 19.08 14.74 3.50
C THR A 215 19.10 14.91 5.01
N ILE A 216 20.23 15.37 5.53
CA ILE A 216 20.34 15.83 6.93
C ILE A 216 20.68 17.32 6.93
N ARG A 217 19.91 18.07 7.69
CA ARG A 217 20.17 19.47 8.01
C ARG A 217 20.30 19.60 9.52
N LEU A 218 21.33 20.30 9.97
CA LEU A 218 21.54 20.61 11.38
C LEU A 218 21.28 22.09 11.65
N ILE A 219 20.81 22.39 12.84
CA ILE A 219 20.58 23.76 13.31
C ILE A 219 21.95 24.38 13.65
N GLU A 220 22.25 25.50 13.02
CA GLU A 220 23.46 26.28 13.34
C GLU A 220 23.26 27.07 14.64
N GLU A 221 24.10 26.80 15.64
CA GLU A 221 24.00 27.42 17.00
C GLU A 221 23.90 28.94 16.97
N ASN A 222 24.60 29.60 16.04
CA ASN A 222 24.67 31.07 15.99
C ASN A 222 23.54 31.73 15.19
N LYS A 223 22.75 30.99 14.42
CA LYS A 223 21.75 31.53 13.48
C LYS A 223 20.36 30.94 13.64
N GLY A 224 20.22 29.81 14.34
CA GLY A 224 18.96 29.07 14.46
C GLY A 224 18.42 28.54 13.12
N ARG A 225 19.24 28.58 12.06
CA ARG A 225 18.86 28.16 10.70
C ARG A 225 19.37 26.74 10.39
N LEU A 226 18.65 26.08 9.51
CA LEU A 226 18.96 24.73 9.04
C LEU A 226 20.03 24.77 7.95
N ALA A 227 21.24 24.29 8.24
CA ALA A 227 22.31 24.09 7.26
C ALA A 227 22.32 22.65 6.74
N LEU A 228 22.40 22.48 5.41
CA LEU A 228 22.59 21.17 4.80
C LEU A 228 23.96 20.62 5.21
N LYS A 229 24.00 19.42 5.78
CA LYS A 229 25.22 18.75 6.22
C LYS A 229 25.53 17.49 5.41
N ALA A 230 24.48 16.75 4.99
CA ALA A 230 24.65 15.59 4.14
C ALA A 230 23.41 15.40 3.22
N ALA A 231 23.64 14.82 2.06
CA ALA A 231 22.59 14.48 1.10
C ALA A 231 23.04 13.29 0.24
N HIS A 232 22.08 12.43 -0.09
CA HIS A 232 22.27 11.32 -1.02
C HIS A 232 21.08 11.23 -1.98
N GLY A 233 21.35 10.90 -3.26
CA GLY A 233 20.31 10.64 -4.27
C GLY A 233 19.61 11.88 -4.84
N LEU A 234 20.18 13.09 -4.69
CA LEU A 234 19.62 14.36 -5.13
C LEU A 234 20.60 15.15 -5.97
N SER A 235 20.09 15.90 -6.95
CA SER A 235 20.88 16.81 -7.78
C SER A 235 21.32 18.06 -7.00
N GLN A 236 22.43 18.68 -7.42
CA GLN A 236 22.90 19.95 -6.86
C GLN A 236 21.86 21.06 -7.05
N THR A 237 21.15 21.06 -8.17
CA THR A 237 20.07 22.02 -8.45
C THR A 237 18.98 21.94 -7.38
N TYR A 238 18.53 20.73 -7.05
CA TYR A 238 17.52 20.53 -6.01
C TYR A 238 18.03 20.89 -4.60
N LEU A 239 19.30 20.59 -4.31
CA LEU A 239 19.90 20.95 -3.01
C LEU A 239 20.04 22.46 -2.80
N GLN A 240 20.19 23.24 -3.87
CA GLN A 240 20.35 24.69 -3.86
C GLN A 240 19.04 25.48 -4.04
N ARG A 241 17.87 24.82 -4.03
CA ARG A 241 16.55 25.43 -4.29
C ARG A 241 16.15 26.55 -3.35
N GLY A 242 16.77 26.61 -2.16
CA GLY A 242 16.50 27.65 -1.17
C GLY A 242 16.43 27.10 0.26
N PRO A 243 16.22 27.99 1.25
CA PRO A 243 16.12 27.63 2.66
C PRO A 243 14.81 26.85 2.93
N LEU A 244 14.87 25.92 3.87
CA LEU A 244 13.69 25.15 4.32
C LEU A 244 13.06 25.72 5.59
N ASP A 245 13.67 26.74 6.19
CA ASP A 245 13.22 27.28 7.48
C ASP A 245 11.80 27.83 7.45
N ASP A 246 11.36 28.32 6.29
CA ASP A 246 10.03 28.90 6.07
C ASP A 246 8.98 27.86 5.64
N GLU A 247 9.35 26.59 5.42
CA GLU A 247 8.39 25.53 5.13
C GLU A 247 7.57 25.17 6.38
N LEU A 248 6.26 25.00 6.21
CA LEU A 248 5.36 24.59 7.29
C LEU A 248 5.75 23.21 7.86
N ALA A 249 6.23 22.30 7.00
CA ALA A 249 6.78 21.01 7.43
C ALA A 249 7.94 21.18 8.40
N THR A 250 8.84 22.13 8.15
CA THR A 250 9.98 22.42 9.01
C THR A 250 9.54 22.94 10.38
N TYR A 251 8.49 23.75 10.42
CA TYR A 251 7.92 24.23 11.68
C TYR A 251 7.45 23.06 12.55
N TYR A 252 6.60 22.15 12.03
CA TYR A 252 6.10 21.00 12.80
C TYR A 252 7.24 20.06 13.23
N ILE A 253 8.25 19.84 12.38
CA ILE A 253 9.38 18.98 12.74
C ILE A 253 10.20 19.61 13.87
N LYS A 254 10.34 20.95 13.90
CA LYS A 254 11.00 21.67 15.01
C LYS A 254 10.20 21.63 16.31
N GLU A 255 8.90 21.33 16.25
CA GLU A 255 8.07 21.06 17.45
C GLU A 255 8.14 19.57 17.90
N GLY A 256 8.93 18.74 17.21
CA GLY A 256 9.13 17.33 17.56
C GLY A 256 8.22 16.34 16.79
N GLU A 257 7.39 16.83 15.90
CA GLU A 257 6.42 16.01 15.17
C GLU A 257 7.00 15.49 13.84
N PRO A 258 6.86 14.19 13.52
CA PRO A 258 7.16 13.70 12.18
C PRO A 258 6.13 14.23 11.19
N VAL A 259 6.58 14.64 10.00
CA VAL A 259 5.70 15.17 8.95
C VAL A 259 5.78 14.29 7.71
N VAL A 260 4.61 13.82 7.26
CA VAL A 260 4.46 13.12 5.99
C VAL A 260 3.86 14.05 4.96
N ILE A 261 4.55 14.24 3.84
CA ILE A 261 4.10 14.98 2.67
C ILE A 261 3.77 13.94 1.58
N PRO A 262 2.48 13.65 1.33
CA PRO A 262 2.09 12.60 0.37
C PRO A 262 2.45 12.93 -1.07
N ASP A 263 2.38 14.22 -1.45
CA ASP A 263 2.75 14.69 -2.79
C ASP A 263 3.39 16.08 -2.72
N ALA A 264 4.71 16.13 -2.76
CA ALA A 264 5.50 17.35 -2.63
C ALA A 264 5.28 18.39 -3.73
N ARG A 265 4.61 18.01 -4.82
CA ARG A 265 4.29 18.92 -5.94
C ARG A 265 3.14 19.88 -5.64
N LYS A 266 2.30 19.57 -4.66
CA LYS A 266 1.06 20.31 -4.37
C LYS A 266 0.73 20.44 -2.88
N ASP A 267 1.51 19.82 -2.00
CA ASP A 267 1.25 19.82 -0.56
C ASP A 267 1.61 21.19 0.06
N ILE A 268 0.72 21.71 0.88
CA ILE A 268 0.88 23.03 1.54
C ILE A 268 2.05 23.09 2.54
N HIS A 269 2.57 21.93 2.95
CA HIS A 269 3.68 21.84 3.90
C HIS A 269 5.05 22.08 3.26
N THR A 270 5.14 22.19 1.93
CA THR A 270 6.38 22.49 1.20
C THR A 270 6.20 23.72 0.30
N LEU A 271 7.30 24.45 0.04
CA LEU A 271 7.32 25.65 -0.79
C LEU A 271 7.80 25.37 -2.21
N TYR A 272 8.63 24.34 -2.40
CA TYR A 272 9.41 24.11 -3.63
C TYR A 272 8.77 23.03 -4.52
N HIS A 273 7.52 23.28 -4.95
CA HIS A 273 6.73 22.32 -5.74
C HIS A 273 7.33 22.04 -7.11
N ALA A 274 7.77 23.11 -7.82
CA ALA A 274 8.34 22.98 -9.16
C ALA A 274 9.69 22.24 -9.13
N GLU A 275 10.51 22.52 -8.13
CA GLU A 275 11.80 21.88 -7.93
C GLU A 275 11.63 20.41 -7.53
N ALA A 276 10.62 20.09 -6.71
CA ALA A 276 10.27 18.72 -6.38
C ALA A 276 9.82 17.93 -7.62
N GLU A 277 9.02 18.56 -8.48
CA GLU A 277 8.59 17.94 -9.74
C GLU A 277 9.75 17.70 -10.70
N ALA A 278 10.61 18.70 -10.89
CA ALA A 278 11.80 18.61 -11.75
C ALA A 278 12.80 17.55 -11.28
N GLU A 279 12.97 17.40 -9.96
CA GLU A 279 13.82 16.37 -9.35
C GLU A 279 13.18 14.97 -9.35
N GLY A 280 11.87 14.87 -9.65
CA GLY A 280 11.12 13.62 -9.60
C GLY A 280 10.77 13.18 -8.17
N ILE A 281 10.64 14.12 -7.23
CA ILE A 281 10.23 13.83 -5.86
C ILE A 281 8.69 13.84 -5.78
N ARG A 282 8.14 12.80 -5.15
CA ARG A 282 6.69 12.65 -4.92
C ARG A 282 6.33 12.76 -3.45
N SER A 283 6.85 11.89 -2.61
CA SER A 283 6.53 11.94 -1.17
C SER A 283 7.77 12.22 -0.33
N ILE A 284 7.56 12.86 0.82
CA ILE A 284 8.63 13.19 1.76
C ILE A 284 8.17 12.80 3.17
N LEU A 285 9.06 12.11 3.90
CA LEU A 285 8.96 11.94 5.36
C LEU A 285 10.06 12.78 6.01
N GLY A 286 9.67 13.74 6.82
CA GLY A 286 10.55 14.53 7.64
C GLY A 286 10.48 14.12 9.10
N VAL A 287 11.62 13.91 9.76
CA VAL A 287 11.68 13.57 11.18
C VAL A 287 12.72 14.41 11.89
N PRO A 288 12.49 14.79 13.19
CA PRO A 288 13.46 15.52 13.98
C PRO A 288 14.66 14.63 14.35
N ILE A 289 15.85 15.20 14.35
CA ILE A 289 17.04 14.60 14.97
C ILE A 289 17.15 15.20 16.36
N THR A 290 17.01 14.38 17.40
CA THR A 290 16.94 14.82 18.79
C THR A 290 18.10 14.29 19.63
N VAL A 291 18.52 15.10 20.61
CA VAL A 291 19.47 14.73 21.65
C VAL A 291 18.94 15.21 23.00
N GLN A 292 18.72 14.32 23.94
CA GLN A 292 18.20 14.64 25.28
C GLN A 292 16.89 15.46 25.26
N GLY A 293 16.06 15.25 24.23
CA GLY A 293 14.80 15.98 24.04
C GLY A 293 14.92 17.30 23.28
N GLU A 294 16.13 17.77 22.98
CA GLU A 294 16.36 18.95 22.15
C GLU A 294 16.54 18.57 20.68
N ILE A 295 15.97 19.34 19.78
CA ILE A 295 16.06 19.13 18.34
C ILE A 295 17.30 19.82 17.81
N ILE A 296 18.25 19.03 17.29
CA ILE A 296 19.51 19.51 16.72
C ILE A 296 19.49 19.56 15.19
N GLY A 297 18.47 18.96 14.55
CA GLY A 297 18.39 18.91 13.10
C GLY A 297 17.16 18.20 12.59
N ILE A 298 17.14 18.02 11.28
CA ILE A 298 16.05 17.38 10.52
C ILE A 298 16.64 16.37 9.56
N LEU A 299 16.07 15.17 9.57
CA LEU A 299 16.28 14.14 8.56
C LEU A 299 15.06 14.13 7.63
N ARG A 300 15.29 14.26 6.31
CA ARG A 300 14.23 14.11 5.28
C ARG A 300 14.52 12.91 4.40
N LEU A 301 13.50 12.11 4.17
CA LEU A 301 13.51 10.90 3.35
C LEU A 301 12.55 11.11 2.18
N LEU A 302 13.02 10.89 0.94
CA LEU A 302 12.33 11.32 -0.29
C LEU A 302 12.11 10.13 -1.24
N THR A 303 10.96 10.11 -1.92
CA THR A 303 10.56 9.06 -2.86
C THR A 303 10.32 9.60 -4.26
N GLU A 304 10.44 8.74 -5.29
CA GLU A 304 10.05 9.02 -6.68
C GLU A 304 8.57 8.72 -6.95
N GLU A 305 7.94 7.93 -6.08
CA GLU A 305 6.54 7.52 -6.20
C GLU A 305 5.72 8.10 -5.05
N VAL A 306 4.41 8.25 -5.26
CA VAL A 306 3.50 8.61 -4.19
C VAL A 306 3.48 7.44 -3.20
N ARG A 307 3.96 7.67 -1.98
CA ARG A 307 4.07 6.68 -0.91
C ARG A 307 3.38 7.15 0.35
N TYR A 308 2.52 6.31 0.87
CA TYR A 308 1.94 6.47 2.20
C TYR A 308 2.87 5.78 3.21
N PHE A 309 3.64 6.57 3.96
CA PHE A 309 4.49 6.03 5.01
C PHE A 309 3.64 5.45 6.14
N SER A 310 3.86 4.19 6.45
CA SER A 310 3.19 3.51 7.56
C SER A 310 3.74 3.97 8.91
N THR A 311 3.02 3.68 9.98
CA THR A 311 3.53 3.91 11.34
C THR A 311 4.86 3.19 11.59
N VAL A 312 5.07 2.02 10.97
CA VAL A 312 6.33 1.26 11.05
C VAL A 312 7.47 2.01 10.37
N ASP A 313 7.22 2.62 9.19
CA ASP A 313 8.21 3.44 8.48
C ASP A 313 8.61 4.67 9.32
N ILE A 314 7.61 5.37 9.86
CA ILE A 314 7.82 6.58 10.67
C ILE A 314 8.61 6.26 11.94
N ASN A 315 8.21 5.22 12.67
CA ASN A 315 8.89 4.81 13.89
C ASN A 315 10.33 4.37 13.64
N PHE A 316 10.58 3.69 12.51
CA PHE A 316 11.93 3.32 12.11
C PHE A 316 12.80 4.57 11.83
N ALA A 317 12.30 5.51 11.05
CA ALA A 317 13.00 6.76 10.74
C ALA A 317 13.29 7.58 12.01
N MET A 318 12.32 7.68 12.94
CA MET A 318 12.46 8.35 14.23
C MET A 318 13.54 7.68 15.10
N ALA A 319 13.55 6.35 15.21
CA ALA A 319 14.52 5.61 15.99
C ALA A 319 15.96 5.79 15.46
N VAL A 320 16.12 5.78 14.13
CA VAL A 320 17.43 6.05 13.52
C VAL A 320 17.84 7.51 13.71
N ALA A 321 16.91 8.47 13.59
CA ALA A 321 17.19 9.87 13.80
C ALA A 321 17.63 10.16 15.25
N GLU A 322 17.01 9.53 16.24
CA GLU A 322 17.39 9.64 17.65
C GLU A 322 18.79 9.07 17.92
N GLN A 323 19.07 7.85 17.44
CA GLN A 323 20.42 7.27 17.56
C GLN A 323 21.49 8.11 16.85
N SER A 324 21.12 8.69 15.70
CA SER A 324 21.99 9.57 14.93
C SER A 324 22.29 10.85 15.68
N GLY A 325 21.29 11.42 16.36
CA GLY A 325 21.47 12.62 17.19
C GLY A 325 22.56 12.45 18.24
N ILE A 326 22.52 11.33 18.98
CA ILE A 326 23.53 11.00 20.00
C ILE A 326 24.93 10.90 19.38
N ALA A 327 25.06 10.23 18.23
CA ALA A 327 26.34 10.07 17.56
C ALA A 327 26.89 11.40 16.99
N ILE A 328 25.99 12.22 16.41
CA ILE A 328 26.31 13.57 15.90
C ILE A 328 26.79 14.46 17.02
N GLN A 329 26.07 14.53 18.15
CA GLN A 329 26.46 15.32 19.30
C GLN A 329 27.84 14.91 19.84
N ARG A 330 28.06 13.61 19.98
CA ARG A 330 29.34 13.07 20.40
C ARG A 330 30.48 13.48 19.45
N ALA A 331 30.24 13.45 18.12
CA ALA A 331 31.23 13.88 17.13
C ALA A 331 31.52 15.39 17.19
N LEU A 332 30.48 16.20 17.46
CA LEU A 332 30.63 17.67 17.64
C LEU A 332 31.37 18.05 18.91
N ASP A 333 31.27 17.25 19.97
CA ASP A 333 31.91 17.50 21.26
C ASP A 333 33.36 16.97 21.32
N TYR A 334 33.69 15.98 20.48
CA TYR A 334 35.03 15.32 20.48
C TYR A 334 36.20 16.31 20.24
N PRO A 335 36.14 17.27 19.29
CA PRO A 335 37.20 18.24 19.09
C PRO A 335 37.42 19.21 20.28
N LYS A 336 36.48 19.29 21.22
CA LYS A 336 36.58 20.17 22.40
C LYS A 336 37.38 19.54 23.54
N LEU A 337 37.74 18.26 23.42
CA LEU A 337 38.47 17.46 24.42
C LEU A 337 39.94 17.23 24.06
N THR A 338 40.37 17.59 22.83
CA THR A 338 41.77 17.55 22.36
C THR A 338 42.36 18.93 22.18
#